data_59275ef82097c2cbc0e04417c908f46c
#
_entry.id   59275ef82097c2cbc0e04417c908f46c
#
_cell.length_a   1.000
_cell.length_b   1.000
_cell.length_c   1.000
_cell.angle_alpha   90.00
_cell.angle_beta   90.00
_cell.angle_gamma   90.00
#
_symmetry.space_group_name_H-M   'P 1'
#
loop_
_entity.id
_entity.type
_entity.pdbx_description
1 polymer ?
#
loop_
_entity_poly.entity_id
_entity_poly.type
_entity_poly.pdbx_seq_one_letter_code
_entity_poly.pdbx_strand_id
1 'polypeptide(L)'
;TDIEMVFNEESHAVDWIFRYANQELAKLEKLSLDQLLGKSFGSLFANMDPKWLRSYERSALYGEVLELMDYSPEVDRNLKVICFPTFKGHCGCILFDLDTIKAVDSSNNIHKMWNTYLKNRTK
;
A
#
# COMPACT_ATOMS: atom_id res chain seq x y z
N THR A 1 -5.64 3.11 2.04
CA THR A 1 -5.23 4.42 2.55
C THR A 1 -5.22 5.47 1.46
N ASP A 2 -5.39 6.72 1.85
CA ASP A 2 -5.12 7.88 1.00
C ASP A 2 -3.95 8.63 1.62
N ILE A 3 -2.94 8.91 0.81
CA ILE A 3 -1.73 9.60 1.25
C ILE A 3 -1.55 10.89 0.46
N GLU A 4 -1.13 11.94 1.15
CA GLU A 4 -0.79 13.20 0.54
C GLU A 4 0.72 13.29 0.38
N MET A 5 1.18 13.45 -0.87
CA MET A 5 2.61 13.52 -1.16
C MET A 5 3.19 14.85 -0.72
N VAL A 6 4.38 14.80 -0.15
CA VAL A 6 5.17 15.99 0.22
C VAL A 6 6.26 16.15 -0.82
N PHE A 7 6.26 17.29 -1.51
CA PHE A 7 7.21 17.56 -2.59
C PHE A 7 8.28 18.55 -2.17
N ASN A 8 9.49 18.38 -2.72
CA ASN A 8 10.56 19.36 -2.57
C ASN A 8 10.42 20.48 -3.63
N GLU A 9 11.35 21.40 -3.65
CA GLU A 9 11.35 22.54 -4.59
C GLU A 9 11.45 22.11 -6.06
N GLU A 10 11.97 20.91 -6.33
CA GLU A 10 12.10 20.36 -7.68
C GLU A 10 10.90 19.53 -8.09
N SER A 11 9.81 19.56 -7.31
CA SER A 11 8.59 18.79 -7.53
C SER A 11 8.78 17.27 -7.47
N HIS A 12 9.78 16.81 -6.73
CA HIS A 12 9.96 15.39 -6.43
C HIS A 12 9.40 15.09 -5.04
N ALA A 13 8.73 13.96 -4.92
CA ALA A 13 8.20 13.53 -3.64
C ALA A 13 9.33 13.09 -2.71
N VAL A 14 9.30 13.57 -1.48
CA VAL A 14 10.30 13.26 -0.45
C VAL A 14 9.70 12.56 0.75
N ASP A 15 8.37 12.59 0.91
CA ASP A 15 7.65 11.98 2.01
C ASP A 15 6.17 11.89 1.65
N TRP A 16 5.36 11.32 2.55
CA TRP A 16 3.90 11.42 2.45
C TRP A 16 3.27 11.48 3.82
N ILE A 17 2.04 12.01 3.86
CA ILE A 17 1.24 12.16 5.08
C ILE A 17 0.02 11.24 4.95
N PHE A 18 -0.24 10.44 5.98
CA PHE A 18 -1.42 9.57 6.01
C PHE A 18 -2.67 10.42 6.27
N ARG A 19 -3.53 10.55 5.25
CA ARG A 19 -4.78 11.32 5.37
C ARG A 19 -6.00 10.47 5.66
N TYR A 20 -6.00 9.23 5.16
CA TYR A 20 -7.03 8.24 5.46
C TYR A 20 -6.38 6.87 5.57
N ALA A 21 -6.86 6.08 6.51
CA ALA A 21 -6.44 4.69 6.66
C ALA A 21 -7.57 3.91 7.34
N ASN A 22 -7.70 2.64 6.99
CA ASN A 22 -8.62 1.75 7.69
C ASN A 22 -7.90 1.04 8.83
N GLN A 23 -8.67 0.31 9.64
CA GLN A 23 -8.13 -0.42 10.79
C GLN A 23 -7.12 -1.49 10.38
N GLU A 24 -7.30 -2.10 9.22
CA GLU A 24 -6.40 -3.15 8.75
C GLU A 24 -5.01 -2.58 8.44
N LEU A 25 -4.92 -1.37 7.88
CA LEU A 25 -3.63 -0.71 7.69
C LEU A 25 -2.98 -0.38 9.03
N ALA A 26 -3.75 0.13 9.96
CA ALA A 26 -3.23 0.43 11.31
C ALA A 26 -2.64 -0.82 11.97
N LYS A 27 -3.31 -1.95 11.86
CA LYS A 27 -2.80 -3.23 12.36
C LYS A 27 -1.51 -3.64 11.66
N LEU A 28 -1.44 -3.51 10.35
CA LEU A 28 -0.25 -3.83 9.57
C LEU A 28 0.94 -2.98 10.01
N GLU A 29 0.72 -1.69 10.21
CA GLU A 29 1.74 -0.74 10.65
C GLU A 29 2.02 -0.79 12.15
N LYS A 30 1.24 -1.57 12.91
CA LYS A 30 1.34 -1.72 14.37
C LYS A 30 1.17 -0.40 15.11
N LEU A 31 0.29 0.45 14.60
CA LEU A 31 -0.05 1.76 15.17
C LEU A 31 -1.56 1.90 15.27
N SER A 32 -2.03 2.77 16.18
CA SER A 32 -3.43 3.15 16.18
C SER A 32 -3.71 4.14 15.06
N LEU A 33 -4.98 4.30 14.68
CA LEU A 33 -5.35 5.32 13.69
C LEU A 33 -4.94 6.72 14.14
N ASP A 34 -5.07 7.01 15.44
CA ASP A 34 -4.68 8.32 15.99
C ASP A 34 -3.17 8.56 15.86
N GLN A 35 -2.37 7.52 15.97
CA GLN A 35 -0.93 7.62 15.80
C GLN A 35 -0.52 7.75 14.33
N LEU A 36 -1.37 7.30 13.42
CA LEU A 36 -1.06 7.23 11.99
C LEU A 36 -1.57 8.46 11.23
N LEU A 37 -2.84 8.82 11.43
CA LEU A 37 -3.49 9.88 10.65
C LEU A 37 -2.90 11.26 10.92
N GLY A 38 -2.64 12.00 9.86
CA GLY A 38 -2.03 13.32 9.92
C GLY A 38 -0.53 13.32 10.13
N LYS A 39 0.09 12.14 10.22
CA LYS A 39 1.53 12.00 10.42
C LYS A 39 2.22 11.66 9.11
N SER A 40 3.46 12.14 8.97
CA SER A 40 4.26 11.79 7.81
C SER A 40 4.92 10.43 8.01
N PHE A 41 5.16 9.73 6.89
CA PHE A 41 5.86 8.44 6.94
C PHE A 41 7.23 8.60 7.59
N GLY A 42 7.98 9.63 7.21
CA GLY A 42 9.32 9.87 7.73
C GLY A 42 9.36 10.16 9.22
N SER A 43 8.26 10.66 9.82
CA SER A 43 8.18 10.88 11.26
C SER A 43 7.91 9.59 12.04
N LEU A 44 7.33 8.59 11.40
CA LEU A 44 6.92 7.33 12.03
C LEU A 44 7.92 6.20 11.81
N PHE A 45 8.61 6.20 10.65
CA PHE A 45 9.47 5.10 10.24
C PHE A 45 10.85 5.62 9.82
N ALA A 46 11.89 4.89 10.21
CA ALA A 46 13.27 5.33 10.00
C ALA A 46 13.75 5.15 8.55
N ASN A 47 13.24 4.15 7.84
CA ASN A 47 13.77 3.75 6.54
C ASN A 47 12.67 3.75 5.49
N MET A 48 12.74 4.73 4.58
CA MET A 48 11.84 4.79 3.44
C MET A 48 12.53 4.17 2.23
N ASP A 49 11.89 3.17 1.62
CA ASP A 49 12.41 2.61 0.38
C ASP A 49 12.00 3.51 -0.78
N PRO A 50 12.97 4.02 -1.57
CA PRO A 50 12.67 4.93 -2.67
C PRO A 50 11.70 4.37 -3.72
N LYS A 51 11.64 3.06 -3.92
CA LYS A 51 10.73 2.48 -4.93
C LYS A 51 9.26 2.76 -4.64
N TRP A 52 8.84 2.70 -3.36
CA TRP A 52 7.47 3.04 -2.97
C TRP A 52 7.19 4.50 -3.25
N LEU A 53 8.11 5.35 -2.84
CA LEU A 53 7.97 6.80 -2.99
C LEU A 53 7.89 7.21 -4.46
N ARG A 54 8.73 6.63 -5.32
CA ARG A 54 8.72 6.95 -6.76
C ARG A 54 7.41 6.51 -7.42
N SER A 55 6.89 5.35 -7.04
CA SER A 55 5.63 4.86 -7.59
C SER A 55 4.44 5.71 -7.15
N TYR A 56 4.40 6.09 -5.90
CA TYR A 56 3.33 6.96 -5.39
C TYR A 56 3.38 8.34 -6.03
N GLU A 57 4.59 8.87 -6.25
CA GLU A 57 4.79 10.14 -6.96
C GLU A 57 4.21 10.08 -8.37
N ARG A 58 4.49 9.01 -9.11
CA ARG A 58 3.97 8.84 -10.47
C ARG A 58 2.45 8.77 -10.49
N SER A 59 1.86 8.08 -9.53
CA SER A 59 0.41 8.00 -9.41
C SER A 59 -0.19 9.36 -9.09
N ALA A 60 0.39 10.08 -8.12
CA ALA A 60 -0.13 11.38 -7.68
C ALA A 60 0.02 12.48 -8.74
N LEU A 61 1.16 12.50 -9.45
CA LEU A 61 1.46 13.56 -10.42
C LEU A 61 0.92 13.29 -11.81
N TYR A 62 1.00 12.04 -12.27
CA TYR A 62 0.72 11.69 -13.66
C TYR A 62 -0.54 10.85 -13.83
N GLY A 63 -1.24 10.53 -12.74
CA GLY A 63 -2.48 9.78 -12.80
C GLY A 63 -2.31 8.31 -13.14
N GLU A 64 -1.12 7.76 -12.99
CA GLU A 64 -0.85 6.36 -13.30
C GLU A 64 -1.42 5.43 -12.23
N VAL A 65 -2.01 4.31 -12.66
CA VAL A 65 -2.38 3.21 -11.77
C VAL A 65 -1.26 2.19 -11.85
N LEU A 66 -0.62 1.92 -10.72
CA LEU A 66 0.57 1.08 -10.66
C LEU A 66 0.38 -0.05 -9.66
N GLU A 67 1.02 -1.17 -9.95
CA GLU A 67 1.04 -2.33 -9.07
C GLU A 67 2.49 -2.68 -8.76
N LEU A 68 2.80 -2.82 -7.46
CA LEU A 68 4.13 -3.19 -6.99
C LEU A 68 4.02 -4.41 -6.09
N MET A 69 5.03 -5.29 -6.18
CA MET A 69 5.17 -6.40 -5.25
C MET A 69 6.60 -6.40 -4.76
N ASP A 70 6.79 -6.20 -3.46
CA ASP A 70 8.12 -6.24 -2.88
C ASP A 70 8.05 -6.37 -1.36
N TYR A 71 9.21 -6.59 -0.77
CA TYR A 71 9.37 -6.61 0.67
C TYR A 71 9.37 -5.19 1.24
N SER A 72 8.64 -5.00 2.33
CA SER A 72 8.55 -3.72 3.04
C SER A 72 9.25 -3.84 4.39
N PRO A 73 10.41 -3.18 4.57
CA PRO A 73 11.17 -3.30 5.82
C PRO A 73 10.43 -2.76 7.05
N GLU A 74 9.62 -1.71 6.90
CA GLU A 74 8.94 -1.07 8.03
C GLU A 74 7.92 -1.99 8.69
N VAL A 75 7.31 -2.89 7.93
CA VAL A 75 6.34 -3.86 8.46
C VAL A 75 6.86 -5.29 8.46
N ASP A 76 8.07 -5.52 7.93
CA ASP A 76 8.70 -6.84 7.81
C ASP A 76 7.78 -7.85 7.11
N ARG A 77 7.21 -7.45 5.98
CA ARG A 77 6.28 -8.25 5.19
C ARG A 77 6.50 -8.04 3.70
N ASN A 78 6.20 -9.09 2.93
CA ASN A 78 6.09 -8.95 1.49
C ASN A 78 4.71 -8.40 1.18
N LEU A 79 4.66 -7.29 0.46
CA LEU A 79 3.42 -6.58 0.14
C LEU A 79 3.19 -6.53 -1.36
N LYS A 80 1.92 -6.59 -1.74
CA LYS A 80 1.45 -6.14 -3.03
C LYS A 80 0.71 -4.83 -2.80
N VAL A 81 1.07 -3.79 -3.53
CA VAL A 81 0.43 -2.48 -3.41
C VAL A 81 -0.12 -2.07 -4.77
N ILE A 82 -1.38 -1.70 -4.80
CA ILE A 82 -1.98 -1.05 -5.96
C ILE A 82 -2.15 0.41 -5.59
N CYS A 83 -1.53 1.31 -6.34
CA CYS A 83 -1.67 2.75 -6.12
C CYS A 83 -2.36 3.41 -7.30
N PHE A 84 -3.17 4.42 -7.01
CA PHE A 84 -4.00 5.11 -7.98
C PHE A 84 -4.22 6.57 -7.56
N PRO A 85 -4.48 7.48 -8.51
CA PRO A 85 -4.71 8.88 -8.15
C PRO A 85 -6.04 9.05 -7.41
N THR A 86 -6.07 9.94 -6.42
CA THR A 86 -7.28 10.29 -5.69
C THR A 86 -7.53 11.79 -5.83
N PHE A 87 -6.96 12.60 -4.96
CA PHE A 87 -7.05 14.06 -5.04
C PHE A 87 -5.75 14.62 -5.59
N LYS A 88 -5.75 15.91 -5.97
CA LYS A 88 -4.54 16.56 -6.46
C LYS A 88 -3.41 16.44 -5.44
N GLY A 89 -2.27 15.84 -5.86
CA GLY A 89 -1.13 15.61 -4.99
C GLY A 89 -1.28 14.43 -4.04
N HIS A 90 -2.37 13.68 -4.15
CA HIS A 90 -2.66 12.51 -3.33
C HIS A 90 -2.59 11.23 -4.14
N CYS A 91 -2.40 10.14 -3.45
CA CYS A 91 -2.37 8.79 -4.02
C CYS A 91 -3.14 7.85 -3.09
N GLY A 92 -4.05 7.07 -3.64
CA GLY A 92 -4.68 5.98 -2.91
C GLY A 92 -3.83 4.72 -3.01
N CYS A 93 -3.79 3.93 -1.95
CA CYS A 93 -3.04 2.68 -1.91
C CYS A 93 -3.87 1.58 -1.29
N ILE A 94 -3.92 0.44 -1.98
CA ILE A 94 -4.50 -0.80 -1.46
C ILE A 94 -3.34 -1.76 -1.24
N LEU A 95 -3.18 -2.22 0.01
CA LEU A 95 -2.06 -3.08 0.40
C LEU A 95 -2.57 -4.48 0.69
N PHE A 96 -1.85 -5.47 0.18
CA PHE A 96 -2.11 -6.89 0.44
C PHE A 96 -0.88 -7.48 1.13
N ASP A 97 -1.10 -8.13 2.27
CA ASP A 97 -0.05 -8.86 2.98
C ASP A 97 0.13 -10.22 2.32
N LEU A 98 1.15 -10.33 1.48
CA LEU A 98 1.41 -11.56 0.72
C LEU A 98 1.87 -12.71 1.62
N ASP A 99 2.49 -12.41 2.76
CA ASP A 99 2.93 -13.46 3.68
C ASP A 99 1.73 -14.15 4.34
N THR A 100 0.70 -13.38 4.69
CA THR A 100 -0.55 -13.96 5.19
C THR A 100 -1.25 -14.79 4.12
N ILE A 101 -1.33 -14.28 2.90
CA ILE A 101 -1.91 -15.00 1.76
C ILE A 101 -1.15 -16.30 1.51
N LYS A 102 0.19 -16.25 1.51
CA LYS A 102 1.02 -17.44 1.32
C LYS A 102 0.82 -18.47 2.41
N ALA A 103 0.71 -18.04 3.67
CA ALA A 103 0.50 -18.94 4.79
C ALA A 103 -0.83 -19.69 4.66
N VAL A 104 -1.88 -19.03 4.20
CA VAL A 104 -3.19 -19.65 3.94
C VAL A 104 -3.12 -20.50 2.68
N ASP A 105 -2.47 -20.00 1.63
CA ASP A 105 -2.34 -20.69 0.34
C ASP A 105 -1.53 -21.97 0.45
N SER A 106 -0.57 -22.03 1.38
CA SER A 106 0.20 -23.25 1.62
C SER A 106 -0.67 -24.42 2.07
N SER A 107 -1.86 -24.15 2.59
CA SER A 107 -2.85 -25.18 2.88
C SER A 107 -3.62 -25.63 1.63
N ASN A 108 -3.45 -24.95 0.51
CA ASN A 108 -4.10 -25.24 -0.75
C ASN A 108 -5.62 -25.00 -0.78
N ASN A 109 -6.18 -24.48 0.29
CA ASN A 109 -7.63 -24.33 0.42
C ASN A 109 -8.17 -23.13 -0.36
N ILE A 110 -7.55 -21.98 -0.21
CA ILE A 110 -7.99 -20.75 -0.89
C ILE A 110 -7.87 -20.91 -2.41
N HIS A 111 -6.78 -21.50 -2.86
CA HIS A 111 -6.57 -21.74 -4.29
C HIS A 111 -7.67 -22.63 -4.88
N LYS A 112 -8.00 -23.70 -4.20
CA LYS A 112 -9.07 -24.59 -4.62
C LYS A 112 -10.45 -23.93 -4.62
N MET A 113 -10.75 -23.18 -3.58
CA MET A 113 -12.01 -22.43 -3.47
C MET A 113 -12.14 -21.41 -4.60
N TRP A 114 -11.05 -20.70 -4.90
CA TRP A 114 -11.04 -19.71 -5.96
C TRP A 114 -11.23 -20.34 -7.33
N ASN A 115 -10.56 -21.45 -7.60
CA ASN A 115 -10.70 -22.19 -8.85
C ASN A 115 -12.12 -22.74 -9.03
N THR A 116 -12.72 -23.24 -7.97
CA THR A 116 -14.12 -23.71 -7.99
C THR A 116 -15.08 -22.57 -8.33
N TYR A 117 -14.88 -21.42 -7.71
CA TYR A 117 -15.68 -20.24 -7.99
C TYR A 117 -15.57 -19.83 -9.47
N LEU A 118 -14.37 -19.78 -10.00
CA LEU A 118 -14.15 -19.41 -11.40
C LEU A 118 -14.82 -20.38 -12.37
N LYS A 119 -14.72 -21.68 -12.11
CA LYS A 119 -15.37 -22.70 -12.95
C LYS A 119 -16.88 -22.54 -12.95
N ASN A 120 -17.49 -22.30 -11.81
CA ASN A 120 -18.93 -22.13 -11.68
C ASN A 120 -19.41 -20.86 -12.38
N ARG A 121 -18.58 -19.82 -12.38
CA ARG A 121 -18.92 -18.54 -12.99
C ARG A 121 -18.93 -18.60 -14.51
N THR A 122 -18.13 -19.46 -15.11
CA THR A 122 -18.01 -19.58 -16.58
C THR A 122 -19.08 -20.46 -17.23
N LYS A 123 -19.95 -21.06 -16.47
CA LYS A 123 -21.04 -21.89 -17.00
C LYS A 123 -22.26 -21.06 -17.41
#